data_d1d5080b5a1a952fd067aac107ee18c0
#
_entry.id   d1d5080b5a1a952fd067aac107ee18c0
#
_cell.length_a   1.000
_cell.length_b   1.000
_cell.length_c   1.000
_cell.angle_alpha   90.00
_cell.angle_beta   90.00
_cell.angle_gamma   90.00
#
_symmetry.space_group_name_H-M   'P 1'
#
loop_
_entity.id
_entity.type
_entity.pdbx_description
1 polymer ?
#
loop_
_entity_poly.entity_id
_entity_poly.type
_entity_poly.pdbx_seq_one_letter_code
_entity_poly.pdbx_strand_id
1 'polypeptide(L)'
;MDGIVIVDKPQGWTSQDVTARLRRVFHTRRIGHGGTLDPMATGVLPVFVGRATRAVEFFEHAEKTYETVLRLGLTTDTEDMTGTVLTEHPVSFTEEQLRETLEAFRGEIWQVPPMYSALKVNGQKLCDLARKGKTVERQPRPVTIHELTLLERGENTLRLRVRCSKGTYIRTLCKDIGETLGCGGCMESLRRI
;
A
#
# COMPACT_ATOMS: atom_id res chain seq x y z
N MET A 1 5.95 14.11 27.77
CA MET A 1 6.21 14.72 26.45
C MET A 1 4.99 14.49 25.56
N ASP A 2 4.55 15.53 24.85
CA ASP A 2 3.44 15.45 23.89
C ASP A 2 3.91 16.03 22.56
N GLY A 3 3.64 15.37 21.45
CA GLY A 3 4.02 15.88 20.12
C GLY A 3 3.91 14.84 19.02
N ILE A 4 4.33 15.24 17.83
CA ILE A 4 4.36 14.38 16.64
C ILE A 4 5.81 14.25 16.19
N VAL A 5 6.22 13.01 15.90
CA VAL A 5 7.54 12.70 15.35
C VAL A 5 7.32 12.08 13.98
N ILE A 6 8.00 12.62 12.99
CA ILE A 6 8.02 12.05 11.64
C ILE A 6 9.19 11.08 11.55
N VAL A 7 8.89 9.84 11.25
CA VAL A 7 9.88 8.78 11.12
C VAL A 7 9.98 8.34 9.67
N ASP A 8 11.18 8.28 9.14
CA ASP A 8 11.44 7.56 7.89
C ASP A 8 11.52 6.07 8.22
N LYS A 9 10.40 5.36 8.04
CA LYS A 9 10.30 3.94 8.40
C LYS A 9 11.24 3.12 7.50
N PRO A 10 12.17 2.36 8.09
CA PRO A 10 13.04 1.48 7.30
C PRO A 10 12.28 0.25 6.78
N GLN A 11 12.81 -0.35 5.74
CA GLN A 11 12.34 -1.63 5.22
C GLN A 11 12.52 -2.75 6.28
N GLY A 12 11.60 -3.69 6.29
CA GLY A 12 11.62 -4.85 7.20
C GLY A 12 11.01 -4.58 8.58
N TRP A 13 10.70 -3.32 8.90
CA TRP A 13 10.03 -2.96 10.15
C TRP A 13 8.53 -2.81 9.94
N THR A 14 7.76 -3.31 10.88
CA THR A 14 6.33 -2.97 10.97
C THR A 14 6.17 -1.56 11.55
N SER A 15 5.02 -0.92 11.30
CA SER A 15 4.69 0.34 11.96
C SER A 15 4.62 0.19 13.49
N GLN A 16 4.26 -0.99 13.99
CA GLN A 16 4.26 -1.31 15.42
C GLN A 16 5.68 -1.44 16.01
N ASP A 17 6.63 -1.96 15.27
CA ASP A 17 8.04 -2.01 15.71
C ASP A 17 8.58 -0.60 15.94
N VAL A 18 8.25 0.33 15.05
CA VAL A 18 8.62 1.74 15.19
C VAL A 18 8.02 2.32 16.46
N THR A 19 6.72 2.13 16.70
CA THR A 19 6.08 2.64 17.93
C THR A 19 6.61 1.98 19.18
N ALA A 20 6.92 0.69 19.14
CA ALA A 20 7.52 -0.03 20.26
C ALA A 20 8.92 0.49 20.61
N ARG A 21 9.72 0.80 19.58
CA ARG A 21 11.04 1.43 19.78
C ARG A 21 10.92 2.81 20.41
N LEU A 22 10.01 3.62 19.90
CA LEU A 22 9.81 5.01 20.38
C LEU A 22 9.22 5.05 21.80
N ARG A 23 8.41 4.05 22.24
CA ARG A 23 7.98 3.93 23.63
C ARG A 23 9.15 3.87 24.60
N ARG A 24 10.22 3.18 24.21
CA ARG A 24 11.45 3.10 25.02
C ARG A 24 12.22 4.42 25.01
N VAL A 25 12.32 5.07 23.83
CA VAL A 25 13.04 6.34 23.66
C VAL A 25 12.39 7.47 24.45
N PHE A 26 11.04 7.57 24.38
CA PHE A 26 10.28 8.63 25.05
C PHE A 26 9.78 8.27 26.45
N HIS A 27 10.11 7.09 26.94
CA HIS A 27 9.67 6.59 28.26
C HIS A 27 8.16 6.74 28.48
N THR A 28 7.34 6.45 27.46
CA THR A 28 5.88 6.58 27.54
C THR A 28 5.20 5.40 26.84
N ARG A 29 4.06 4.97 27.41
CA ARG A 29 3.22 3.93 26.81
C ARG A 29 2.27 4.50 25.77
N ARG A 30 1.96 5.81 25.86
CA ARG A 30 0.98 6.47 25.01
C ARG A 30 1.62 6.94 23.71
N ILE A 31 1.68 6.02 22.75
CA ILE A 31 2.19 6.24 21.39
C ILE A 31 1.27 5.54 20.38
N GLY A 32 0.98 6.22 19.29
CA GLY A 32 0.26 5.72 18.13
C GLY A 32 0.89 6.20 16.83
N HIS A 33 0.54 5.60 15.70
CA HIS A 33 1.00 6.05 14.38
C HIS A 33 -0.18 6.41 13.48
N GLY A 34 0.03 7.32 12.54
CA GLY A 34 -0.94 7.75 11.53
C GLY A 34 -0.78 6.98 10.22
N GLY A 35 -1.55 5.92 10.06
CA GLY A 35 -1.56 5.10 8.85
C GLY A 35 -0.47 4.04 8.80
N THR A 36 -0.89 2.79 8.71
CA THR A 36 0.01 1.63 8.62
C THR A 36 0.80 1.63 7.32
N LEU A 37 2.08 1.28 7.40
CA LEU A 37 2.92 0.87 6.28
C LEU A 37 3.26 -0.61 6.43
N ASP A 38 3.17 -1.36 5.34
CA ASP A 38 3.58 -2.76 5.29
C ASP A 38 5.08 -2.91 5.63
N PRO A 39 5.55 -4.07 6.11
CA PRO A 39 6.96 -4.26 6.46
C PRO A 39 7.94 -3.92 5.34
N MET A 40 7.60 -4.28 4.10
CA MET A 40 8.42 -3.98 2.93
C MET A 40 8.44 -2.49 2.55
N ALA A 41 7.42 -1.73 2.96
CA ALA A 41 7.30 -0.32 2.63
C ALA A 41 8.21 0.55 3.49
N THR A 42 8.63 1.68 2.92
CA THR A 42 9.46 2.69 3.58
C THR A 42 8.78 4.06 3.60
N GLY A 43 9.42 5.03 4.22
CA GLY A 43 9.04 6.43 4.11
C GLY A 43 8.27 6.96 5.30
N VAL A 44 7.54 8.02 5.08
CA VAL A 44 6.93 8.88 6.11
C VAL A 44 5.93 8.12 6.97
N LEU A 45 6.25 7.96 8.25
CA LEU A 45 5.36 7.44 9.28
C LEU A 45 5.20 8.47 10.40
N PRO A 46 4.09 9.20 10.47
CA PRO A 46 3.80 10.08 11.59
C PRO A 46 3.55 9.27 12.86
N VAL A 47 4.27 9.57 13.92
CA VAL A 47 4.12 8.93 15.23
C VAL A 47 3.71 9.98 16.26
N PHE A 48 2.63 9.72 16.96
CA PHE A 48 2.00 10.60 17.92
C PHE A 48 2.36 10.15 19.34
N VAL A 49 2.85 11.10 20.15
CA VAL A 49 3.35 10.83 21.51
C VAL A 49 2.46 11.54 22.52
N GLY A 50 2.11 10.84 23.59
CA GLY A 50 1.35 11.41 24.70
C GLY A 50 -0.06 11.85 24.28
N ARG A 51 -0.46 13.07 24.64
CA ARG A 51 -1.78 13.62 24.31
C ARG A 51 -2.03 13.81 22.82
N ALA A 52 -0.95 13.96 22.03
CA ALA A 52 -1.05 14.07 20.59
C ALA A 52 -1.66 12.81 19.91
N THR A 53 -1.70 11.66 20.58
CA THR A 53 -2.40 10.46 20.07
C THR A 53 -3.87 10.69 19.74
N ARG A 54 -4.51 11.72 20.29
CA ARG A 54 -5.88 12.12 19.96
C ARG A 54 -6.00 12.67 18.53
N ALA A 55 -4.90 13.13 17.95
CA ALA A 55 -4.89 13.67 16.59
C ALA A 55 -4.70 12.60 15.51
N VAL A 56 -4.47 11.33 15.87
CA VAL A 56 -4.26 10.22 14.90
C VAL A 56 -5.41 10.13 13.90
N GLU A 57 -6.65 10.27 14.36
CA GLU A 57 -7.84 10.16 13.52
C GLU A 57 -7.88 11.18 12.38
N PHE A 58 -7.37 12.40 12.59
CA PHE A 58 -7.31 13.42 11.54
C PHE A 58 -6.33 13.02 10.41
N PHE A 59 -5.23 12.36 10.77
CA PHE A 59 -4.23 11.88 9.79
C PHE A 59 -4.66 10.61 9.05
N GLU A 60 -5.52 9.79 9.65
CA GLU A 60 -6.07 8.62 8.97
C GLU A 60 -6.91 9.01 7.76
N HIS A 61 -7.60 10.15 7.83
CA HIS A 61 -8.43 10.68 6.74
C HIS A 61 -7.65 11.44 5.67
N ALA A 62 -6.41 11.83 5.94
CA ALA A 62 -5.59 12.58 4.99
C ALA A 62 -5.25 11.77 3.73
N GLU A 63 -5.11 12.46 2.62
CA GLU A 63 -4.52 11.90 1.41
C GLU A 63 -3.07 11.45 1.66
N LYS A 64 -2.61 10.50 0.89
CA LYS A 64 -1.23 10.00 0.97
C LYS A 64 -0.62 10.01 -0.42
N THR A 65 0.68 10.29 -0.47
CA THR A 65 1.47 10.21 -1.69
C THR A 65 2.51 9.12 -1.56
N TYR A 66 2.63 8.32 -2.60
CA TYR A 66 3.56 7.20 -2.66
C TYR A 66 4.38 7.23 -3.94
N GLU A 67 5.61 6.74 -3.86
CA GLU A 67 6.34 6.22 -5.00
C GLU A 67 6.39 4.69 -4.90
N THR A 68 6.08 4.03 -6.01
CA THR A 68 6.02 2.57 -6.08
C THR A 68 6.67 2.09 -7.36
N VAL A 69 7.25 0.89 -7.31
CA VAL A 69 7.65 0.14 -8.50
C VAL A 69 6.65 -0.99 -8.70
N LEU A 70 5.96 -0.95 -9.82
CA LEU A 70 5.13 -2.04 -10.32
C LEU A 70 5.99 -3.00 -11.12
N ARG A 71 6.07 -4.25 -10.69
CA ARG A 71 6.65 -5.37 -11.44
C ARG A 71 5.61 -5.95 -12.37
N LEU A 72 5.91 -5.96 -13.65
CA LEU A 72 5.06 -6.53 -14.71
C LEU A 72 5.43 -7.98 -15.00
N GLY A 73 4.49 -8.73 -15.52
CA GLY A 73 4.69 -10.07 -16.02
C GLY A 73 4.56 -11.18 -14.99
N LEU A 74 4.24 -10.87 -13.74
CA LEU A 74 3.97 -11.89 -12.73
C LEU A 74 2.92 -11.41 -11.70
N THR A 75 2.21 -12.35 -11.11
CA THR A 75 1.27 -12.11 -10.02
C THR A 75 1.66 -12.92 -8.80
N THR A 76 1.32 -12.41 -7.61
CA THR A 76 1.56 -13.08 -6.34
C THR A 76 0.30 -13.11 -5.48
N ASP A 77 0.26 -14.00 -4.51
CA ASP A 77 -0.86 -14.15 -3.57
C ASP A 77 -1.01 -12.97 -2.59
N THR A 78 0.07 -12.23 -2.34
CA THR A 78 0.07 -11.01 -1.51
C THR A 78 -0.10 -9.72 -2.30
N GLU A 79 -0.11 -9.78 -3.64
CA GLU A 79 -0.10 -8.63 -4.56
C GLU A 79 1.19 -7.78 -4.48
N ASP A 80 2.24 -8.30 -3.83
CA ASP A 80 3.59 -7.75 -3.77
C ASP A 80 4.66 -8.85 -3.90
N MET A 81 5.93 -8.46 -4.03
CA MET A 81 7.05 -9.39 -4.24
C MET A 81 7.41 -10.24 -3.02
N THR A 82 6.76 -10.05 -1.87
CA THR A 82 6.99 -10.88 -0.68
C THR A 82 6.20 -12.19 -0.69
N GLY A 83 5.21 -12.28 -1.58
CA GLY A 83 4.32 -13.43 -1.69
C GLY A 83 4.83 -14.52 -2.62
N THR A 84 4.03 -15.58 -2.72
CA THR A 84 4.28 -16.69 -3.65
C THR A 84 3.82 -16.30 -5.05
N VAL A 85 4.64 -16.56 -6.06
CA VAL A 85 4.29 -16.34 -7.48
C VAL A 85 3.16 -17.28 -7.88
N LEU A 86 2.09 -16.73 -8.42
CA LEU A 86 0.92 -17.48 -8.91
C LEU A 86 0.98 -17.69 -10.42
N THR A 87 1.33 -16.64 -11.19
CA THR A 87 1.40 -16.67 -12.65
C THR A 87 2.57 -15.86 -13.16
N GLU A 88 3.08 -16.25 -14.33
CA GLU A 88 4.06 -15.50 -15.10
C GLU A 88 3.58 -15.39 -16.55
N HIS A 89 3.73 -14.20 -17.14
CA HIS A 89 3.34 -13.92 -18.51
C HIS A 89 4.36 -12.98 -19.18
N PRO A 90 4.54 -13.09 -20.50
CA PRO A 90 5.33 -12.12 -21.25
C PRO A 90 4.75 -10.71 -21.12
N VAL A 91 5.64 -9.73 -21.03
CA VAL A 91 5.26 -8.31 -21.02
C VAL A 91 5.23 -7.81 -22.46
N SER A 92 4.04 -7.51 -22.95
CA SER A 92 3.84 -7.02 -24.31
C SER A 92 2.63 -6.07 -24.35
N PHE A 93 2.90 -4.79 -24.47
CA PHE A 93 1.91 -3.74 -24.69
C PHE A 93 2.54 -2.53 -25.36
N THR A 94 1.73 -1.73 -26.05
CA THR A 94 2.17 -0.50 -26.69
C THR A 94 2.23 0.67 -25.72
N GLU A 95 2.96 1.74 -26.06
CA GLU A 95 2.97 2.99 -25.30
C GLU A 95 1.55 3.56 -25.16
N GLU A 96 0.74 3.45 -26.21
CA GLU A 96 -0.65 3.90 -26.21
C GLU A 96 -1.49 3.13 -25.20
N GLN A 97 -1.37 1.80 -25.17
CA GLN A 97 -2.08 0.97 -24.18
C GLN A 97 -1.67 1.33 -22.75
N LEU A 98 -0.37 1.60 -22.51
CA LEU A 98 0.10 2.04 -21.21
C LEU A 98 -0.53 3.38 -20.81
N ARG A 99 -0.51 4.36 -21.71
CA ARG A 99 -1.08 5.69 -21.48
C ARG A 99 -2.59 5.60 -21.17
N GLU A 100 -3.34 4.86 -21.98
CA GLU A 100 -4.79 4.65 -21.78
C GLU A 100 -5.07 3.94 -20.45
N THR A 101 -4.26 2.92 -20.10
CA THR A 101 -4.41 2.21 -18.83
C THR A 101 -4.19 3.15 -17.65
N LEU A 102 -3.12 3.91 -17.64
CA LEU A 102 -2.85 4.84 -16.53
C LEU A 102 -3.93 5.91 -16.42
N GLU A 103 -4.45 6.40 -17.56
CA GLU A 103 -5.56 7.36 -17.56
C GLU A 103 -6.84 6.77 -16.95
N ALA A 104 -7.15 5.51 -17.26
CA ALA A 104 -8.32 4.82 -16.72
C ALA A 104 -8.27 4.61 -15.20
N PHE A 105 -7.08 4.59 -14.59
CA PHE A 105 -6.91 4.46 -13.13
C PHE A 105 -6.85 5.80 -12.40
N ARG A 106 -6.98 6.94 -13.08
CA ARG A 106 -7.12 8.26 -12.45
C ARG A 106 -8.56 8.54 -12.10
N GLY A 107 -8.78 9.29 -11.02
CA GLY A 107 -10.12 9.59 -10.51
C GLY A 107 -10.66 8.51 -9.59
N GLU A 108 -11.99 8.37 -9.54
CA GLU A 108 -12.64 7.35 -8.72
C GLU A 108 -12.52 5.97 -9.37
N ILE A 109 -11.98 5.02 -8.61
CA ILE A 109 -11.88 3.61 -9.01
C ILE A 109 -12.41 2.70 -7.88
N TRP A 110 -12.71 1.47 -8.23
CA TRP A 110 -13.14 0.44 -7.30
C TRP A 110 -12.02 -0.56 -7.07
N GLN A 111 -11.68 -0.84 -5.80
CA GLN A 111 -10.70 -1.85 -5.44
C GLN A 111 -11.35 -2.97 -4.64
N VAL A 112 -11.03 -4.21 -4.95
CA VAL A 112 -11.26 -5.35 -4.07
C VAL A 112 -10.06 -5.44 -3.12
N PRO A 113 -10.23 -5.18 -1.81
CA PRO A 113 -9.12 -5.18 -0.87
C PRO A 113 -8.36 -6.51 -0.86
N PRO A 114 -7.03 -6.49 -0.69
CA PRO A 114 -6.26 -7.72 -0.64
C PRO A 114 -6.59 -8.54 0.61
N MET A 115 -6.47 -9.87 0.52
CA MET A 115 -6.64 -10.76 1.68
C MET A 115 -5.62 -10.45 2.79
N TYR A 116 -4.39 -10.09 2.43
CA TYR A 116 -3.36 -9.70 3.39
C TYR A 116 -3.52 -8.22 3.79
N SER A 117 -4.63 -7.91 4.47
CA SER A 117 -4.96 -6.58 4.99
C SER A 117 -5.51 -6.64 6.41
N ALA A 118 -5.49 -5.49 7.10
CA ALA A 118 -6.05 -5.35 8.44
C ALA A 118 -7.58 -5.18 8.47
N LEU A 119 -8.24 -5.15 7.30
CA LEU A 119 -9.68 -5.08 7.22
C LEU A 119 -10.33 -6.27 7.91
N LYS A 120 -11.46 -6.01 8.56
CA LYS A 120 -12.26 -7.04 9.22
C LYS A 120 -13.49 -7.40 8.39
N VAL A 121 -13.74 -8.69 8.25
CA VAL A 121 -14.98 -9.25 7.73
C VAL A 121 -15.54 -10.18 8.81
N ASN A 122 -16.79 -9.96 9.21
CA ASN A 122 -17.42 -10.71 10.31
C ASN A 122 -16.58 -10.72 11.60
N GLY A 123 -15.94 -9.58 11.93
CA GLY A 123 -15.13 -9.42 13.14
C GLY A 123 -13.71 -10.00 13.07
N GLN A 124 -13.34 -10.70 12.01
CA GLN A 124 -12.01 -11.30 11.83
C GLN A 124 -11.19 -10.49 10.80
N LYS A 125 -9.91 -10.29 11.08
CA LYS A 125 -9.00 -9.62 10.12
C LYS A 125 -8.75 -10.53 8.92
N LEU A 126 -8.77 -9.95 7.72
CA LEU A 126 -8.49 -10.69 6.48
C LEU A 126 -7.10 -11.33 6.49
N CYS A 127 -6.08 -10.63 7.00
CA CYS A 127 -4.72 -11.18 7.09
C CYS A 127 -4.63 -12.42 8.01
N ASP A 128 -5.44 -12.50 9.06
CA ASP A 128 -5.45 -13.66 9.96
C ASP A 128 -6.13 -14.86 9.30
N LEU A 129 -7.16 -14.61 8.47
CA LEU A 129 -7.81 -15.64 7.64
C LEU A 129 -6.86 -16.14 6.54
N ALA A 130 -6.17 -15.21 5.86
CA ALA A 130 -5.20 -15.55 4.81
C ALA A 130 -4.07 -16.46 5.33
N ARG A 131 -3.51 -16.14 6.52
CA ARG A 131 -2.48 -16.99 7.17
C ARG A 131 -2.97 -18.40 7.49
N LYS A 132 -4.27 -18.58 7.65
CA LYS A 132 -4.91 -19.89 7.84
C LYS A 132 -5.32 -20.57 6.53
N GLY A 133 -4.89 -20.03 5.38
CA GLY A 133 -5.24 -20.52 4.06
C GLY A 133 -6.70 -20.31 3.67
N LYS A 134 -7.43 -19.43 4.37
CA LYS A 134 -8.85 -19.15 4.10
C LYS A 134 -8.96 -17.89 3.24
N THR A 135 -9.73 -18.00 2.16
CA THR A 135 -10.14 -16.88 1.32
C THR A 135 -11.63 -16.61 1.56
N VAL A 136 -11.99 -15.35 1.72
CA VAL A 136 -13.37 -14.90 1.86
C VAL A 136 -13.71 -13.90 0.78
N GLU A 137 -14.98 -13.80 0.43
CA GLU A 137 -15.47 -12.76 -0.47
C GLU A 137 -15.27 -11.38 0.15
N ARG A 138 -14.74 -10.45 -0.65
CA ARG A 138 -14.49 -9.06 -0.26
C ARG A 138 -15.25 -8.15 -1.19
N GLN A 139 -15.99 -7.20 -0.60
CA GLN A 139 -16.73 -6.22 -1.38
C GLN A 139 -15.79 -5.16 -1.96
N PRO A 140 -15.93 -4.81 -3.24
CA PRO A 140 -15.25 -3.67 -3.82
C PRO A 140 -15.54 -2.38 -3.03
N ARG A 141 -14.53 -1.53 -2.90
CA ARG A 141 -14.66 -0.22 -2.23
C ARG A 141 -14.17 0.88 -3.16
N PRO A 142 -14.87 2.04 -3.19
CA PRO A 142 -14.42 3.18 -3.97
C PRO A 142 -13.22 3.84 -3.29
N VAL A 143 -12.23 4.20 -4.10
CA VAL A 143 -11.09 5.04 -3.71
C VAL A 143 -10.83 6.05 -4.81
N THR A 144 -10.13 7.13 -4.50
CA THR A 144 -9.81 8.16 -5.49
C THR A 144 -8.31 8.24 -5.69
N ILE A 145 -7.89 8.14 -6.93
CA ILE A 145 -6.52 8.37 -7.37
C ILE A 145 -6.45 9.80 -7.91
N HIS A 146 -5.93 10.71 -7.10
CA HIS A 146 -5.84 12.14 -7.45
C HIS A 146 -4.71 12.40 -8.45
N GLU A 147 -3.63 11.61 -8.37
CA GLU A 147 -2.48 11.69 -9.27
C GLU A 147 -1.93 10.29 -9.51
N LEU A 148 -1.64 10.00 -10.76
CA LEU A 148 -0.94 8.79 -11.19
C LEU A 148 0.02 9.19 -12.31
N THR A 149 1.31 9.24 -11.98
CA THR A 149 2.36 9.71 -12.89
C THR A 149 3.39 8.62 -13.10
N LEU A 150 3.69 8.31 -14.37
CA LEU A 150 4.81 7.45 -14.74
C LEU A 150 6.10 8.24 -14.61
N LEU A 151 6.96 7.84 -13.67
CA LEU A 151 8.27 8.46 -13.43
C LEU A 151 9.36 7.83 -14.29
N GLU A 152 9.30 6.50 -14.46
CA GLU A 152 10.31 5.74 -15.18
C GLU A 152 9.71 4.44 -15.70
N ARG A 153 10.10 4.04 -16.90
CA ARG A 153 9.78 2.75 -17.49
C ARG A 153 11.05 1.92 -17.65
N GLY A 154 11.11 0.77 -16.96
CA GLY A 154 12.11 -0.26 -17.16
C GLY A 154 11.64 -1.33 -18.16
N GLU A 155 12.41 -2.38 -18.31
CA GLU A 155 12.06 -3.52 -19.18
C GLU A 155 10.75 -4.20 -18.71
N ASN A 156 10.68 -4.57 -17.45
CA ASN A 156 9.53 -5.23 -16.81
C ASN A 156 9.04 -4.46 -15.56
N THR A 157 9.27 -3.17 -15.48
CA THR A 157 8.91 -2.35 -14.34
C THR A 157 8.35 -0.99 -14.76
N LEU A 158 7.42 -0.49 -13.94
CA LEU A 158 6.95 0.89 -14.02
C LEU A 158 7.15 1.54 -12.66
N ARG A 159 7.90 2.65 -12.61
CA ARG A 159 7.99 3.48 -11.41
C ARG A 159 6.92 4.55 -11.47
N LEU A 160 6.05 4.55 -10.49
CA LEU A 160 4.86 5.40 -10.46
C LEU A 160 4.87 6.28 -9.21
N ARG A 161 4.38 7.52 -9.35
CA ARG A 161 3.97 8.36 -8.22
C ARG A 161 2.45 8.36 -8.16
N VAL A 162 1.92 8.12 -6.97
CA VAL A 162 0.48 8.00 -6.72
C VAL A 162 0.09 8.90 -5.55
N ARG A 163 -0.83 9.85 -5.77
CA ARG A 163 -1.51 10.57 -4.69
C ARG A 163 -2.95 10.07 -4.63
N CYS A 164 -3.39 9.62 -3.48
CA CYS A 164 -4.66 8.91 -3.35
C CYS A 164 -5.37 9.18 -2.02
N SER A 165 -6.67 8.89 -2.02
CA SER A 165 -7.52 8.94 -0.84
C SER A 165 -7.13 7.86 0.19
N LYS A 166 -7.61 8.03 1.42
CA LYS A 166 -7.49 7.00 2.46
C LYS A 166 -8.04 5.65 1.99
N GLY A 167 -7.50 4.57 2.53
CA GLY A 167 -7.98 3.22 2.27
C GLY A 167 -7.58 2.65 0.91
N THR A 168 -6.78 3.39 0.12
CA THR A 168 -6.23 2.90 -1.14
C THR A 168 -5.11 1.89 -0.88
N TYR A 169 -5.20 0.74 -1.53
CA TYR A 169 -4.16 -0.29 -1.52
C TYR A 169 -3.31 -0.16 -2.79
N ILE A 170 -2.06 0.27 -2.62
CA ILE A 170 -1.13 0.41 -3.76
C ILE A 170 -0.78 -0.97 -4.35
N ARG A 171 -0.73 -2.02 -3.53
CA ARG A 171 -0.59 -3.41 -4.00
C ARG A 171 -1.68 -3.78 -5.01
N THR A 172 -2.93 -3.51 -4.67
CA THR A 172 -4.08 -3.77 -5.53
C THR A 172 -4.05 -2.90 -6.78
N LEU A 173 -3.67 -1.63 -6.67
CA LEU A 173 -3.49 -0.75 -7.83
C LEU A 173 -2.47 -1.33 -8.82
N CYS A 174 -1.31 -1.77 -8.33
CA CYS A 174 -0.28 -2.40 -9.15
C CYS A 174 -0.78 -3.68 -9.85
N LYS A 175 -1.47 -4.55 -9.10
CA LYS A 175 -2.09 -5.76 -9.65
C LYS A 175 -3.09 -5.42 -10.75
N ASP A 176 -4.02 -4.50 -10.50
CA ASP A 176 -5.10 -4.16 -11.42
C ASP A 176 -4.56 -3.49 -12.70
N ILE A 177 -3.54 -2.63 -12.60
CA ILE A 177 -2.84 -2.07 -13.76
C ILE A 177 -2.21 -3.18 -14.59
N GLY A 178 -1.48 -4.10 -13.96
CA GLY A 178 -0.86 -5.25 -14.64
C GLY A 178 -1.87 -6.15 -15.34
N GLU A 179 -3.01 -6.42 -14.71
CA GLU A 179 -4.11 -7.19 -15.31
C GLU A 179 -4.70 -6.45 -16.52
N THR A 180 -4.91 -5.16 -16.43
CA THR A 180 -5.44 -4.35 -17.54
C THR A 180 -4.46 -4.32 -18.73
N LEU A 181 -3.16 -4.30 -18.47
CA LEU A 181 -2.13 -4.42 -19.52
C LEU A 181 -2.00 -5.83 -20.10
N GLY A 182 -2.66 -6.82 -19.51
CA GLY A 182 -2.73 -8.20 -20.01
C GLY A 182 -1.57 -9.10 -19.58
N CYS A 183 -0.57 -8.59 -18.86
CA CYS A 183 0.60 -9.38 -18.45
C CYS A 183 0.60 -9.75 -16.96
N GLY A 184 -0.31 -9.20 -16.18
CA GLY A 184 -0.26 -9.28 -14.73
C GLY A 184 0.77 -8.35 -14.12
N GLY A 185 0.68 -8.14 -12.81
CA GLY A 185 1.61 -7.30 -12.08
C GLY A 185 1.48 -7.45 -10.56
N CYS A 186 2.50 -7.01 -9.86
CA CYS A 186 2.50 -6.91 -8.40
C CYS A 186 3.41 -5.75 -7.96
N MET A 187 3.26 -5.33 -6.72
CA MET A 187 4.07 -4.24 -6.16
C MET A 187 5.47 -4.75 -5.78
N GLU A 188 6.51 -4.18 -6.36
CA GLU A 188 7.91 -4.52 -6.06
C GLU A 188 8.46 -3.70 -4.90
N SER A 189 8.15 -2.41 -4.84
CA SER A 189 8.55 -1.52 -3.76
C SER A 189 7.51 -0.45 -3.50
N LEU A 190 7.53 0.10 -2.28
CA LEU A 190 6.63 1.18 -1.87
C LEU A 190 7.36 2.13 -0.92
N ARG A 191 7.27 3.43 -1.21
CA ARG A 191 7.72 4.49 -0.33
C ARG A 191 6.63 5.55 -0.18
N ARG A 192 6.22 5.84 1.03
CA ARG A 192 5.37 6.99 1.32
C ARG A 192 6.22 8.26 1.44
N ILE A 193 5.85 9.31 0.71
CA ILE A 193 6.57 10.60 0.66
C ILE A 193 5.71 11.75 1.20
#